data_7c463165bde449adc21e316bb7ee5030
#
_entry.id   7c463165bde449adc21e316bb7ee5030
#
_cell.length_a   1.000
_cell.length_b   1.000
_cell.length_c   1.000
_cell.angle_alpha   90.00
_cell.angle_beta   90.00
_cell.angle_gamma   90.00
#
_symmetry.space_group_name_H-M   'P 1'
#
loop_
_entity.id
_entity.type
_entity.pdbx_description
1 polymer ?
#
loop_
_entity_poly.entity_id
_entity_poly.type
_entity_poly.pdbx_seq_one_letter_code
_entity_poly.pdbx_strand_id
1 'polypeptide(L)'
;EGQNAQTGQPMTLECSVPVDIVHYPAKKFDNLPDLDLDFDYEFNYIVVAQNGPRKNLENTIRWFIEENFDQEVGLVAKTFIKNNSVIDEIDTENMIKNILKDFPDRKCKVYLIHGDMSDAEMHSLYVHPKIKCLISATHGEGFGLPLFEASYSGLPIIAPGWSGQCDFLYAPYQGTDKKKKNKKRPYFSEVEYDIAPVPDHAVWEGVIEKDSMWCYPKEGSFKMKLRHVRKNYSKCKKNADILQKWVSENFEVESINKKFISSIYDEEELGIENWLEALSVEEHA
;
A
#
# COMPACT_ATOMS: atom_id res chain seq x y z
N GLU A 1 -0.46 -27.75 -2.50
CA GLU A 1 -1.36 -28.85 -2.08
C GLU A 1 -2.78 -28.29 -2.01
N GLY A 2 -3.75 -29.01 -2.56
CA GLY A 2 -5.17 -28.67 -2.56
C GLY A 2 -6.03 -29.92 -2.49
N GLN A 3 -7.35 -29.74 -2.53
CA GLN A 3 -8.29 -30.86 -2.65
C GLN A 3 -8.98 -30.80 -4.00
N ASN A 4 -9.18 -31.94 -4.63
CA ASN A 4 -9.99 -32.04 -5.83
C ASN A 4 -11.45 -31.71 -5.50
N ALA A 5 -11.99 -30.65 -6.09
CA ALA A 5 -13.32 -30.13 -5.80
C ALA A 5 -14.45 -31.13 -6.04
N GLN A 6 -14.24 -32.17 -6.89
CA GLN A 6 -15.24 -33.18 -7.21
C GLN A 6 -15.13 -34.45 -6.34
N THR A 7 -13.92 -34.77 -5.87
CA THR A 7 -13.68 -36.04 -5.15
C THR A 7 -13.30 -35.83 -3.69
N GLY A 8 -12.97 -34.63 -3.27
CA GLY A 8 -12.50 -34.30 -1.92
C GLY A 8 -11.10 -34.88 -1.57
N GLN A 9 -10.43 -35.53 -2.52
CA GLN A 9 -9.14 -36.14 -2.27
C GLN A 9 -8.01 -35.11 -2.33
N PRO A 10 -6.95 -35.27 -1.52
CA PRO A 10 -5.76 -34.43 -1.62
C PRO A 10 -5.21 -34.49 -3.04
N MET A 11 -4.90 -33.32 -3.59
CA MET A 11 -4.32 -33.19 -4.93
C MET A 11 -3.12 -32.24 -4.84
N THR A 12 -1.98 -32.68 -5.34
CA THR A 12 -0.82 -31.83 -5.56
C THR A 12 -0.82 -31.42 -7.03
N LEU A 13 -0.94 -30.11 -7.28
CA LEU A 13 -0.74 -29.55 -8.60
C LEU A 13 0.75 -29.18 -8.70
N GLU A 14 1.45 -29.85 -9.60
CA GLU A 14 2.82 -29.50 -9.97
C GLU A 14 2.80 -28.56 -11.19
N CYS A 15 3.41 -27.40 -11.03
CA CYS A 15 3.65 -26.49 -12.14
C CYS A 15 4.88 -26.99 -12.90
N SER A 16 4.70 -27.49 -14.11
CA SER A 16 5.78 -28.01 -14.96
C SER A 16 6.49 -26.93 -15.76
N VAL A 17 6.03 -25.68 -15.67
CA VAL A 17 6.65 -24.53 -16.33
C VAL A 17 7.42 -23.67 -15.32
N PRO A 18 8.51 -23.00 -15.74
CA PRO A 18 9.20 -22.06 -14.88
C PRO A 18 8.25 -20.97 -14.37
N VAL A 19 8.40 -20.62 -13.10
CA VAL A 19 7.62 -19.55 -12.47
C VAL A 19 8.58 -18.50 -11.94
N ASP A 20 8.44 -17.26 -12.37
CA ASP A 20 9.22 -16.14 -11.86
C ASP A 20 8.31 -15.04 -11.30
N ILE A 21 8.86 -14.22 -10.39
CA ILE A 21 8.16 -13.12 -9.77
C ILE A 21 8.69 -11.82 -10.36
N VAL A 22 7.82 -11.08 -11.02
CA VAL A 22 8.12 -9.73 -11.52
C VAL A 22 7.26 -8.72 -10.78
N HIS A 23 7.89 -7.78 -10.11
CA HIS A 23 7.21 -6.74 -9.33
C HIS A 23 6.75 -5.57 -10.20
N TYR A 24 5.89 -4.70 -9.65
CA TYR A 24 5.57 -3.42 -10.27
C TYR A 24 6.78 -2.48 -10.19
N PRO A 25 7.01 -1.66 -11.22
CA PRO A 25 8.07 -0.66 -11.19
C PRO A 25 7.69 0.58 -10.38
N ALA A 26 8.67 1.20 -9.74
CA ALA A 26 8.51 2.51 -9.11
C ALA A 26 8.43 3.60 -10.18
N LYS A 27 7.34 4.37 -10.18
CA LYS A 27 7.11 5.44 -11.17
C LYS A 27 7.92 6.68 -10.81
N LYS A 28 8.42 7.39 -11.82
CA LYS A 28 9.07 8.70 -11.71
C LYS A 28 8.17 9.75 -12.36
N PHE A 29 8.09 10.93 -11.76
CA PHE A 29 7.26 12.03 -12.27
C PHE A 29 8.12 13.29 -12.36
N ASP A 30 8.22 13.88 -13.55
CA ASP A 30 8.97 15.12 -13.78
C ASP A 30 8.18 16.36 -13.38
N ASN A 31 6.86 16.31 -13.59
CA ASN A 31 5.95 17.39 -13.24
C ASN A 31 4.75 16.83 -12.47
N LEU A 32 4.45 17.44 -11.35
CA LEU A 32 3.31 17.07 -10.52
C LEU A 32 2.24 18.18 -10.58
N PRO A 33 0.96 17.81 -10.75
CA PRO A 33 -0.11 18.76 -10.65
C PRO A 33 -0.23 19.32 -9.24
N ASP A 34 -0.51 20.60 -9.12
CA ASP A 34 -0.90 21.19 -7.84
C ASP A 34 -2.32 20.75 -7.50
N LEU A 35 -2.51 20.23 -6.30
CA LEU A 35 -3.81 19.82 -5.80
C LEU A 35 -4.35 20.91 -4.88
N ASP A 36 -5.42 21.57 -5.29
CA ASP A 36 -6.14 22.55 -4.46
C ASP A 36 -6.90 21.84 -3.32
N LEU A 37 -6.14 21.47 -2.28
CA LEU A 37 -6.64 20.75 -1.11
C LEU A 37 -6.57 21.64 0.12
N ASP A 38 -7.72 22.03 0.63
CA ASP A 38 -7.83 22.82 1.87
C ASP A 38 -7.93 21.92 3.10
N PHE A 39 -6.80 21.65 3.72
CA PHE A 39 -6.73 20.94 4.99
C PHE A 39 -6.56 21.92 6.15
N ASP A 40 -7.44 21.85 7.15
CA ASP A 40 -7.38 22.71 8.34
C ASP A 40 -6.08 22.52 9.15
N TYR A 41 -5.50 21.32 9.11
CA TYR A 41 -4.34 20.97 9.94
C TYR A 41 -3.08 20.68 9.13
N GLU A 42 -1.94 21.01 9.73
CA GLU A 42 -0.61 20.78 9.14
C GLU A 42 -0.16 19.30 9.20
N PHE A 43 -0.82 18.48 10.00
CA PHE A 43 -0.51 17.07 10.12
C PHE A 43 -1.70 16.21 9.76
N ASN A 44 -1.67 15.60 8.59
CA ASN A 44 -2.71 14.70 8.15
C ASN A 44 -2.14 13.32 7.84
N TYR A 45 -2.86 12.30 8.26
CA TYR A 45 -2.68 10.94 7.79
C TYR A 45 -3.48 10.73 6.50
N ILE A 46 -3.11 9.72 5.72
CA ILE A 46 -3.88 9.31 4.54
C ILE A 46 -4.13 7.81 4.57
N VAL A 47 -5.33 7.39 4.19
CA VAL A 47 -5.67 6.01 3.85
C VAL A 47 -6.15 5.96 2.40
N VAL A 48 -5.62 5.01 1.62
CA VAL A 48 -6.00 4.80 0.22
C VAL A 48 -6.47 3.36 0.09
N ALA A 49 -7.77 3.17 -0.09
CA ALA A 49 -8.35 1.84 -0.18
C ALA A 49 -9.74 1.89 -0.81
N GLN A 50 -10.08 0.91 -1.64
CA GLN A 50 -11.49 0.60 -1.91
C GLN A 50 -12.11 0.04 -0.63
N ASN A 51 -13.34 0.45 -0.29
CA ASN A 51 -14.02 -0.10 0.86
C ASN A 51 -14.40 -1.57 0.63
N GLY A 52 -13.96 -2.44 1.52
CA GLY A 52 -14.25 -3.87 1.50
C GLY A 52 -13.69 -4.57 2.73
N PRO A 53 -14.18 -5.78 3.06
CA PRO A 53 -13.83 -6.46 4.31
C PRO A 53 -12.32 -6.59 4.52
N ARG A 54 -11.58 -6.95 3.48
CA ARG A 54 -10.12 -7.14 3.55
C ARG A 54 -9.35 -5.85 3.87
N LYS A 55 -9.87 -4.70 3.43
CA LYS A 55 -9.20 -3.40 3.62
C LYS A 55 -9.37 -2.82 5.03
N ASN A 56 -10.35 -3.32 5.79
CA ASN A 56 -10.57 -2.94 7.18
C ASN A 56 -10.66 -1.41 7.39
N LEU A 57 -11.32 -0.72 6.44
CA LEU A 57 -11.34 0.73 6.38
C LEU A 57 -12.10 1.34 7.57
N GLU A 58 -13.22 0.74 7.97
CA GLU A 58 -14.02 1.24 9.10
C GLU A 58 -13.20 1.28 10.39
N ASN A 59 -12.50 0.18 10.74
CA ASN A 59 -11.63 0.16 11.91
C ASN A 59 -10.45 1.13 11.75
N THR A 60 -9.90 1.29 10.56
CA THR A 60 -8.83 2.27 10.29
C THR A 60 -9.28 3.68 10.67
N ILE A 61 -10.51 4.07 10.26
CA ILE A 61 -11.09 5.38 10.57
C ILE A 61 -11.42 5.49 12.07
N ARG A 62 -12.07 4.48 12.67
CA ARG A 62 -12.44 4.47 14.09
C ARG A 62 -11.21 4.58 14.99
N TRP A 63 -10.21 3.75 14.79
CA TRP A 63 -8.97 3.75 15.59
C TRP A 63 -8.16 5.04 15.41
N PHE A 64 -8.20 5.64 14.21
CA PHE A 64 -7.62 6.96 14.01
C PHE A 64 -8.32 8.01 14.87
N ILE A 65 -9.66 8.05 14.87
CA ILE A 65 -10.44 9.03 15.63
C ILE A 65 -10.24 8.84 17.13
N GLU A 66 -10.33 7.61 17.62
CA GLU A 66 -10.18 7.29 19.05
C GLU A 66 -8.80 7.67 19.59
N GLU A 67 -7.72 7.45 18.80
CA GLU A 67 -6.37 7.84 19.21
C GLU A 67 -6.15 9.35 19.16
N ASN A 68 -6.82 10.04 18.25
CA ASN A 68 -6.56 11.45 17.98
C ASN A 68 -7.76 12.35 18.32
N PHE A 69 -8.68 11.90 19.15
CA PHE A 69 -9.94 12.59 19.44
C PHE A 69 -9.77 14.08 19.77
N ASP A 70 -8.84 14.42 20.67
CA ASP A 70 -8.54 15.78 21.10
C ASP A 70 -7.38 16.44 20.35
N GLN A 71 -6.94 15.89 19.22
CA GLN A 71 -5.77 16.37 18.50
C GLN A 71 -6.16 17.14 17.25
N GLU A 72 -5.40 18.18 16.93
CA GLU A 72 -5.51 18.96 15.70
C GLU A 72 -4.77 18.26 14.56
N VAL A 73 -5.33 17.13 14.10
CA VAL A 73 -4.83 16.31 13.00
C VAL A 73 -5.97 15.85 12.11
N GLY A 74 -5.67 15.54 10.84
CA GLY A 74 -6.64 15.04 9.89
C GLY A 74 -6.36 13.60 9.44
N LEU A 75 -7.39 12.95 8.94
CA LEU A 75 -7.33 11.75 8.12
C LEU A 75 -7.93 12.04 6.75
N VAL A 76 -7.14 11.91 5.72
CA VAL A 76 -7.60 11.96 4.34
C VAL A 76 -7.96 10.54 3.90
N ALA A 77 -9.22 10.28 3.69
CA ALA A 77 -9.71 9.00 3.17
C ALA A 77 -9.90 9.10 1.65
N LYS A 78 -8.92 8.61 0.88
CA LYS A 78 -9.05 8.40 -0.56
C LYS A 78 -9.68 7.04 -0.77
N THR A 79 -11.02 7.03 -0.95
CA THR A 79 -11.80 5.79 -0.93
C THR A 79 -13.06 5.88 -1.77
N PHE A 80 -13.60 4.73 -2.13
CA PHE A 80 -14.87 4.50 -2.78
C PHE A 80 -15.40 3.10 -2.40
N ILE A 81 -16.67 2.81 -2.63
CA ILE A 81 -17.28 1.51 -2.35
C ILE A 81 -17.19 0.59 -3.57
N LYS A 82 -17.73 0.99 -4.72
CA LYS A 82 -17.78 0.17 -5.92
C LYS A 82 -17.13 0.82 -7.15
N ASN A 83 -17.39 2.11 -7.35
CA ASN A 83 -16.96 2.85 -8.52
C ASN A 83 -16.86 4.35 -8.20
N ASN A 84 -16.63 5.18 -9.21
CA ASN A 84 -16.45 6.62 -9.05
C ASN A 84 -17.70 7.43 -9.45
N SER A 85 -18.90 6.84 -9.36
CA SER A 85 -20.15 7.55 -9.65
C SER A 85 -20.57 8.48 -8.51
N VAL A 86 -21.41 9.47 -8.81
CA VAL A 86 -22.01 10.38 -7.81
C VAL A 86 -22.81 9.61 -6.74
N ILE A 87 -23.46 8.50 -7.12
CA ILE A 87 -24.19 7.66 -6.15
C ILE A 87 -23.22 7.00 -5.18
N ASP A 88 -22.11 6.46 -5.68
CA ASP A 88 -21.07 5.86 -4.82
C ASP A 88 -20.42 6.91 -3.91
N GLU A 89 -20.23 8.13 -4.39
CA GLU A 89 -19.73 9.25 -3.57
C GLU A 89 -20.67 9.54 -2.40
N ILE A 90 -21.98 9.65 -2.65
CA ILE A 90 -22.99 9.87 -1.61
C ILE A 90 -23.00 8.72 -0.61
N ASP A 91 -22.93 7.47 -1.08
CA ASP A 91 -22.93 6.29 -0.22
C ASP A 91 -21.64 6.22 0.62
N THR A 92 -20.50 6.54 0.02
CA THR A 92 -19.20 6.61 0.71
C THR A 92 -19.19 7.72 1.77
N GLU A 93 -19.71 8.89 1.44
CA GLU A 93 -19.86 10.00 2.38
C GLU A 93 -20.78 9.63 3.55
N ASN A 94 -21.93 8.99 3.26
CA ASN A 94 -22.86 8.52 4.29
C ASN A 94 -22.23 7.46 5.20
N MET A 95 -21.44 6.54 4.65
CA MET A 95 -20.68 5.55 5.44
C MET A 95 -19.75 6.26 6.42
N ILE A 96 -18.95 7.23 5.97
CA ILE A 96 -18.05 8.00 6.83
C ILE A 96 -18.86 8.80 7.86
N LYS A 97 -19.91 9.50 7.45
CA LYS A 97 -20.79 10.25 8.36
C LYS A 97 -21.39 9.37 9.46
N ASN A 98 -21.76 8.12 9.15
CA ASN A 98 -22.26 7.19 10.15
C ASN A 98 -21.21 6.82 11.20
N ILE A 99 -19.96 6.59 10.78
CA ILE A 99 -18.84 6.37 11.72
C ILE A 99 -18.68 7.63 12.62
N LEU A 100 -18.71 8.81 12.02
CA LEU A 100 -18.47 10.08 12.72
C LEU A 100 -19.53 10.42 13.76
N LYS A 101 -20.76 9.88 13.64
CA LYS A 101 -21.85 10.07 14.64
C LYS A 101 -21.50 9.51 16.02
N ASP A 102 -20.66 8.47 16.08
CA ASP A 102 -20.22 7.85 17.32
C ASP A 102 -19.18 8.70 18.07
N PHE A 103 -18.66 9.73 17.42
CA PHE A 103 -17.59 10.59 17.93
C PHE A 103 -17.96 12.08 17.83
N PRO A 104 -19.03 12.54 18.53
CA PRO A 104 -19.34 13.96 18.61
C PRO A 104 -18.18 14.69 19.31
N ASP A 105 -18.05 15.99 19.10
CA ASP A 105 -17.06 16.87 19.75
C ASP A 105 -15.58 16.55 19.52
N ARG A 106 -15.26 15.62 18.61
CA ARG A 106 -13.87 15.34 18.21
C ARG A 106 -13.22 16.58 17.59
N LYS A 107 -11.96 16.83 17.92
CA LYS A 107 -11.16 17.86 17.26
C LYS A 107 -10.58 17.37 15.93
N CYS A 108 -10.14 16.11 15.87
CA CYS A 108 -9.58 15.55 14.65
C CYS A 108 -10.63 15.56 13.51
N LYS A 109 -10.15 15.73 12.28
CA LYS A 109 -11.00 15.80 11.08
C LYS A 109 -10.82 14.58 10.18
N VAL A 110 -11.86 14.24 9.44
CA VAL A 110 -11.81 13.22 8.39
C VAL A 110 -12.27 13.90 7.09
N TYR A 111 -11.44 13.85 6.07
CA TYR A 111 -11.67 14.39 4.74
C TYR A 111 -11.89 13.22 3.78
N LEU A 112 -12.87 13.33 2.89
CA LEU A 112 -13.11 12.37 1.82
C LEU A 112 -12.53 12.91 0.52
N ILE A 113 -11.74 12.09 -0.16
CA ILE A 113 -11.42 12.26 -1.59
C ILE A 113 -12.04 11.08 -2.33
N HIS A 114 -13.06 11.34 -3.13
CA HIS A 114 -13.73 10.38 -4.00
C HIS A 114 -13.37 10.64 -5.46
N GLY A 115 -13.66 9.68 -6.33
CA GLY A 115 -13.40 9.82 -7.76
C GLY A 115 -12.02 9.31 -8.21
N ASP A 116 -11.83 9.31 -9.53
CA ASP A 116 -10.56 8.89 -10.13
C ASP A 116 -9.49 9.97 -9.96
N MET A 117 -8.27 9.54 -9.82
CA MET A 117 -7.07 10.36 -9.86
C MET A 117 -6.05 9.67 -10.76
N SER A 118 -5.38 10.44 -11.59
CA SER A 118 -4.24 9.97 -12.37
C SER A 118 -3.07 9.58 -11.44
N ASP A 119 -2.12 8.82 -11.97
CA ASP A 119 -0.90 8.47 -11.22
C ASP A 119 -0.14 9.71 -10.71
N ALA A 120 -0.09 10.77 -11.51
CA ALA A 120 0.57 12.02 -11.15
C ALA A 120 -0.17 12.75 -10.02
N GLU A 121 -1.51 12.80 -10.04
CA GLU A 121 -2.33 13.35 -8.97
C GLU A 121 -2.20 12.54 -7.68
N MET A 122 -2.22 11.20 -7.79
CA MET A 122 -1.98 10.34 -6.62
C MET A 122 -0.58 10.57 -6.02
N HIS A 123 0.44 10.72 -6.88
CA HIS A 123 1.78 11.04 -6.38
C HIS A 123 1.84 12.42 -5.73
N SER A 124 1.19 13.45 -6.34
CA SER A 124 1.02 14.78 -5.72
C SER A 124 0.39 14.69 -4.34
N LEU A 125 -0.62 13.83 -4.19
CA LEU A 125 -1.28 13.60 -2.91
C LEU A 125 -0.32 13.00 -1.87
N TYR A 126 0.50 11.99 -2.24
CA TYR A 126 1.47 11.38 -1.33
C TYR A 126 2.62 12.32 -0.92
N VAL A 127 3.01 13.25 -1.78
CA VAL A 127 4.07 14.23 -1.47
C VAL A 127 3.53 15.57 -0.96
N HIS A 128 2.21 15.71 -0.82
CA HIS A 128 1.59 16.95 -0.35
C HIS A 128 2.14 17.35 1.03
N PRO A 129 2.54 18.63 1.24
CA PRO A 129 3.27 19.07 2.43
C PRO A 129 2.50 18.86 3.75
N LYS A 130 1.16 18.87 3.72
CA LYS A 130 0.32 18.60 4.90
C LYS A 130 -0.01 17.11 5.11
N ILE A 131 0.31 16.21 4.17
CA ILE A 131 0.16 14.77 4.35
C ILE A 131 1.47 14.19 4.88
N LYS A 132 1.40 13.54 6.04
CA LYS A 132 2.57 13.13 6.80
C LYS A 132 2.77 11.63 6.92
N CYS A 133 1.73 10.82 6.73
CA CYS A 133 1.84 9.39 6.91
C CYS A 133 0.69 8.65 6.21
N LEU A 134 1.01 7.59 5.45
CA LEU A 134 0.01 6.64 5.00
C LEU A 134 -0.27 5.62 6.10
N ILE A 135 -1.55 5.32 6.33
CA ILE A 135 -1.98 4.33 7.32
C ILE A 135 -2.82 3.23 6.65
N SER A 136 -2.62 2.00 7.06
CA SER A 136 -3.38 0.86 6.59
C SER A 136 -3.52 -0.18 7.69
N ALA A 137 -4.76 -0.57 8.01
CA ALA A 137 -5.05 -1.70 8.89
C ALA A 137 -5.57 -2.90 8.08
N THR A 138 -5.10 -3.06 6.85
CA THR A 138 -5.51 -4.15 5.93
C THR A 138 -5.26 -5.53 6.52
N HIS A 139 -6.13 -6.48 6.19
CA HIS A 139 -5.96 -7.89 6.52
C HIS A 139 -5.00 -8.63 5.56
N GLY A 140 -4.54 -7.98 4.51
CA GLY A 140 -3.57 -8.50 3.54
C GLY A 140 -3.66 -7.80 2.18
N GLU A 141 -2.57 -7.83 1.45
CA GLU A 141 -2.46 -7.25 0.12
C GLU A 141 -1.82 -8.24 -0.85
N GLY A 142 -2.30 -8.32 -2.09
CA GLY A 142 -1.59 -9.07 -3.12
C GLY A 142 -0.20 -8.50 -3.34
N PHE A 143 -0.11 -7.20 -3.60
CA PHE A 143 1.16 -6.46 -3.64
C PHE A 143 1.10 -5.24 -2.70
N GLY A 144 0.00 -4.49 -2.71
CA GLY A 144 -0.18 -3.29 -1.89
C GLY A 144 0.24 -2.01 -2.59
N LEU A 145 -0.30 -1.75 -3.80
CA LEU A 145 0.06 -0.58 -4.60
C LEU A 145 0.05 0.74 -3.83
N PRO A 146 -0.96 1.08 -3.01
CA PRO A 146 -0.92 2.34 -2.26
C PRO A 146 0.26 2.43 -1.26
N LEU A 147 0.64 1.30 -0.64
CA LEU A 147 1.80 1.22 0.24
C LEU A 147 3.11 1.34 -0.55
N PHE A 148 3.15 0.74 -1.74
CA PHE A 148 4.29 0.85 -2.64
C PHE A 148 4.48 2.27 -3.15
N GLU A 149 3.40 2.91 -3.61
CA GLU A 149 3.38 4.30 -4.05
C GLU A 149 3.84 5.25 -2.94
N ALA A 150 3.33 5.11 -1.73
CA ALA A 150 3.79 5.86 -0.57
C ALA A 150 5.29 5.62 -0.28
N SER A 151 5.79 4.39 -0.47
CA SER A 151 7.20 4.07 -0.21
C SER A 151 8.14 4.78 -1.17
N TYR A 152 7.88 4.78 -2.48
CA TYR A 152 8.73 5.49 -3.43
C TYR A 152 8.47 7.02 -3.45
N SER A 153 7.36 7.48 -2.84
CA SER A 153 7.12 8.91 -2.58
C SER A 153 7.83 9.40 -1.30
N GLY A 154 8.45 8.51 -0.53
CA GLY A 154 9.13 8.85 0.72
C GLY A 154 8.17 9.24 1.85
N LEU A 155 6.91 8.81 1.78
CA LEU A 155 5.92 9.03 2.83
C LEU A 155 6.08 7.99 3.94
N PRO A 156 6.13 8.37 5.23
CA PRO A 156 6.05 7.43 6.33
C PRO A 156 4.82 6.53 6.24
N ILE A 157 4.96 5.26 6.63
CA ILE A 157 3.91 4.25 6.51
C ILE A 157 3.65 3.60 7.88
N ILE A 158 2.36 3.36 8.20
CA ILE A 158 1.90 2.50 9.30
C ILE A 158 1.08 1.37 8.70
N ALA A 159 1.55 0.13 8.83
CA ALA A 159 0.87 -1.04 8.28
C ALA A 159 1.28 -2.32 9.03
N PRO A 160 0.52 -3.43 8.94
CA PRO A 160 1.02 -4.75 9.36
C PRO A 160 2.15 -5.22 8.45
N GLY A 161 3.11 -5.92 9.01
CA GLY A 161 4.24 -6.52 8.28
C GLY A 161 3.90 -7.91 7.75
N TRP A 162 2.86 -8.03 6.91
CA TRP A 162 2.36 -9.32 6.42
C TRP A 162 1.86 -9.22 4.98
N SER A 163 1.99 -10.31 4.21
CA SER A 163 1.56 -10.41 2.81
C SER A 163 2.45 -9.63 1.84
N GLY A 164 1.96 -9.31 0.62
CA GLY A 164 2.76 -8.82 -0.49
C GLY A 164 3.54 -7.52 -0.25
N GLN A 165 3.08 -6.66 0.65
CA GLN A 165 3.82 -5.43 1.00
C GLN A 165 5.17 -5.69 1.68
N CYS A 166 5.43 -6.90 2.18
CA CYS A 166 6.71 -7.25 2.78
C CYS A 166 7.86 -7.22 1.78
N ASP A 167 7.59 -7.38 0.50
CA ASP A 167 8.61 -7.40 -0.56
C ASP A 167 9.34 -6.06 -0.70
N PHE A 168 8.68 -4.95 -0.38
CA PHE A 168 9.24 -3.60 -0.53
C PHE A 168 9.30 -2.77 0.77
N LEU A 169 8.60 -3.14 1.85
CA LEU A 169 8.66 -2.40 3.12
C LEU A 169 9.86 -2.78 4.00
N TYR A 170 10.53 -3.89 3.69
CA TYR A 170 11.73 -4.36 4.37
C TYR A 170 12.94 -4.21 3.45
N ALA A 171 13.87 -3.35 3.83
CA ALA A 171 15.09 -3.10 3.09
C ALA A 171 16.34 -3.50 3.90
N PRO A 172 17.50 -3.70 3.25
CA PRO A 172 18.76 -3.99 3.93
C PRO A 172 19.10 -2.91 4.95
N TYR A 173 19.69 -3.31 6.06
CA TYR A 173 20.12 -2.41 7.11
C TYR A 173 21.17 -1.39 6.62
N GLN A 174 20.88 -0.11 6.75
CA GLN A 174 21.74 0.99 6.28
C GLN A 174 22.60 1.62 7.39
N GLY A 175 22.73 0.97 8.54
CA GLY A 175 23.58 1.47 9.65
C GLY A 175 25.02 0.95 9.60
N THR A 176 25.82 1.40 10.56
CA THR A 176 27.26 1.09 10.67
C THR A 176 27.57 -0.26 11.29
N ASP A 177 26.60 -0.92 11.90
CA ASP A 177 26.78 -2.22 12.53
C ASP A 177 26.99 -3.33 11.48
N LYS A 178 28.24 -3.77 11.32
CA LYS A 178 28.65 -4.80 10.36
C LYS A 178 27.90 -6.14 10.53
N LYS A 179 27.47 -6.50 11.77
CA LYS A 179 26.74 -7.74 12.04
C LYS A 179 25.29 -7.70 11.49
N LYS A 180 24.77 -6.52 11.19
CA LYS A 180 23.39 -6.31 10.67
C LYS A 180 23.34 -6.04 9.18
N LYS A 181 24.48 -5.84 8.50
CA LYS A 181 24.54 -5.42 7.08
C LYS A 181 23.74 -6.30 6.11
N ASN A 182 23.62 -7.59 6.40
CA ASN A 182 22.90 -8.55 5.56
C ASN A 182 21.47 -8.86 6.04
N LYS A 183 20.97 -8.12 7.06
CA LYS A 183 19.63 -8.31 7.58
C LYS A 183 18.68 -7.26 7.02
N LYS A 184 17.56 -7.70 6.45
CA LYS A 184 16.44 -6.81 6.16
C LYS A 184 15.80 -6.35 7.47
N ARG A 185 15.32 -5.12 7.50
CA ARG A 185 14.55 -4.56 8.63
C ARG A 185 13.40 -3.72 8.11
N PRO A 186 12.33 -3.54 8.89
CA PRO A 186 11.27 -2.62 8.54
C PRO A 186 11.77 -1.17 8.56
N TYR A 187 11.45 -0.42 7.51
CA TYR A 187 11.64 1.03 7.42
C TYR A 187 10.31 1.79 7.48
N PHE A 188 9.29 1.14 8.02
CA PHE A 188 7.95 1.64 8.28
C PHE A 188 7.58 1.38 9.75
N SER A 189 6.44 1.89 10.19
CA SER A 189 5.91 1.66 11.53
C SER A 189 5.05 0.38 11.51
N GLU A 190 5.70 -0.75 11.78
CA GLU A 190 5.09 -2.07 11.74
C GLU A 190 4.07 -2.25 12.86
N VAL A 191 2.84 -2.61 12.51
CA VAL A 191 1.73 -2.91 13.42
C VAL A 191 1.74 -4.39 13.77
N GLU A 192 1.62 -4.72 15.05
CA GLU A 192 1.44 -6.10 15.50
C GLU A 192 0.09 -6.65 15.05
N TYR A 193 0.05 -7.94 14.77
CA TYR A 193 -1.14 -8.63 14.27
C TYR A 193 -1.20 -10.08 14.76
N ASP A 194 -2.39 -10.66 14.68
CA ASP A 194 -2.61 -12.09 14.79
C ASP A 194 -3.04 -12.65 13.43
N ILE A 195 -2.80 -13.92 13.17
CA ILE A 195 -3.28 -14.63 11.99
C ILE A 195 -4.49 -15.45 12.38
N ALA A 196 -5.59 -15.31 11.65
CA ALA A 196 -6.81 -16.06 11.89
C ALA A 196 -7.54 -16.34 10.57
N PRO A 197 -8.51 -17.31 10.54
CA PRO A 197 -9.28 -17.60 9.36
C PRO A 197 -10.06 -16.40 8.83
N VAL A 198 -10.28 -16.38 7.52
CA VAL A 198 -11.17 -15.42 6.86
C VAL A 198 -12.58 -15.57 7.40
N PRO A 199 -13.28 -14.47 7.78
CA PRO A 199 -14.65 -14.55 8.28
C PRO A 199 -15.61 -14.92 7.15
N ASP A 200 -16.67 -15.69 7.47
CA ASP A 200 -17.61 -16.24 6.49
C ASP A 200 -18.20 -15.18 5.53
N HIS A 201 -18.46 -13.97 6.03
CA HIS A 201 -19.01 -12.87 5.21
C HIS A 201 -18.02 -12.28 4.19
N ALA A 202 -16.74 -12.60 4.31
CA ALA A 202 -15.69 -12.14 3.40
C ALA A 202 -15.23 -13.24 2.44
N VAL A 203 -15.75 -14.45 2.58
CA VAL A 203 -15.49 -15.57 1.66
C VAL A 203 -16.07 -15.23 0.29
N TRP A 204 -15.27 -15.42 -0.74
CA TRP A 204 -15.64 -15.28 -2.13
C TRP A 204 -15.03 -16.43 -2.90
N GLU A 205 -15.86 -17.44 -3.15
CA GLU A 205 -15.45 -18.69 -3.77
C GLU A 205 -14.64 -18.46 -5.06
N GLY A 206 -13.51 -19.13 -5.18
CA GLY A 206 -12.57 -18.97 -6.29
C GLY A 206 -11.63 -17.76 -6.17
N VAL A 207 -11.82 -16.88 -5.16
CA VAL A 207 -11.00 -15.68 -4.96
C VAL A 207 -10.48 -15.57 -3.52
N ILE A 208 -11.37 -15.71 -2.54
CA ILE A 208 -11.03 -15.72 -1.11
C ILE A 208 -11.63 -16.99 -0.52
N GLU A 209 -10.81 -17.99 -0.41
CA GLU A 209 -11.26 -19.32 0.06
C GLU A 209 -11.46 -19.34 1.58
N LYS A 210 -12.41 -20.17 2.03
CA LYS A 210 -12.80 -20.28 3.44
C LYS A 210 -11.66 -20.74 4.35
N ASP A 211 -10.73 -21.52 3.84
CA ASP A 211 -9.55 -22.03 4.56
C ASP A 211 -8.35 -21.09 4.52
N SER A 212 -8.50 -19.94 3.83
CA SER A 212 -7.48 -18.90 3.80
C SER A 212 -7.36 -18.19 5.15
N MET A 213 -6.17 -17.64 5.41
CA MET A 213 -5.87 -16.94 6.63
C MET A 213 -5.62 -15.45 6.35
N TRP A 214 -6.13 -14.61 7.23
CA TRP A 214 -5.91 -13.18 7.21
C TRP A 214 -5.09 -12.71 8.41
N CYS A 215 -4.38 -11.62 8.21
CA CYS A 215 -3.75 -10.83 9.26
C CYS A 215 -4.82 -9.94 9.92
N TYR A 216 -4.86 -9.96 11.26
CA TYR A 216 -5.73 -9.08 12.06
C TYR A 216 -4.87 -8.09 12.84
N PRO A 217 -4.71 -6.86 12.35
CA PRO A 217 -3.93 -5.83 13.03
C PRO A 217 -4.48 -5.56 14.43
N LYS A 218 -3.58 -5.46 15.41
CA LYS A 218 -3.97 -5.16 16.80
C LYS A 218 -4.24 -3.67 16.95
N GLU A 219 -5.45 -3.33 17.38
CA GLU A 219 -5.91 -1.97 17.62
C GLU A 219 -4.92 -1.17 18.47
N GLY A 220 -4.53 -1.71 19.65
CA GLY A 220 -3.60 -1.03 20.54
C GLY A 220 -2.24 -0.75 19.91
N SER A 221 -1.71 -1.69 19.10
CA SER A 221 -0.49 -1.48 18.35
C SER A 221 -0.67 -0.39 17.28
N PHE A 222 -1.75 -0.43 16.52
CA PHE A 222 -2.05 0.57 15.49
C PHE A 222 -2.13 1.98 16.07
N LYS A 223 -2.92 2.18 17.14
CA LYS A 223 -3.04 3.45 17.86
C LYS A 223 -1.71 3.94 18.42
N MET A 224 -0.91 3.04 18.99
CA MET A 224 0.43 3.37 19.47
C MET A 224 1.35 3.85 18.32
N LYS A 225 1.25 3.26 17.12
CA LYS A 225 2.05 3.71 15.95
C LYS A 225 1.58 5.06 15.42
N LEU A 226 0.28 5.36 15.42
CA LEU A 226 -0.24 6.69 15.10
C LEU A 226 0.42 7.74 16.02
N ARG A 227 0.32 7.56 17.33
CA ARG A 227 0.94 8.44 18.33
C ARG A 227 2.45 8.55 18.17
N HIS A 228 3.13 7.44 17.89
CA HIS A 228 4.57 7.39 17.69
C HIS A 228 5.01 8.22 16.49
N VAL A 229 4.37 8.05 15.33
CA VAL A 229 4.71 8.78 14.10
C VAL A 229 4.49 10.28 14.31
N ARG A 230 3.37 10.69 14.90
CA ARG A 230 3.09 12.09 15.19
C ARG A 230 4.15 12.74 16.11
N LYS A 231 4.52 12.04 17.20
CA LYS A 231 5.51 12.57 18.17
C LYS A 231 6.96 12.51 17.66
N ASN A 232 7.27 11.59 16.76
CA ASN A 232 8.64 11.32 16.30
C ASN A 232 8.75 11.43 14.77
N TYR A 233 8.01 12.34 14.17
CA TYR A 233 7.88 12.48 12.72
C TYR A 233 9.24 12.51 12.00
N SER A 234 10.17 13.34 12.45
CA SER A 234 11.50 13.48 11.82
C SER A 234 12.28 12.16 11.75
N LYS A 235 12.13 11.29 12.77
CA LYS A 235 12.77 9.97 12.76
C LYS A 235 12.06 9.02 11.78
N CYS A 236 10.74 9.05 11.76
CA CYS A 236 9.95 8.23 10.84
C CYS A 236 10.17 8.67 9.39
N LYS A 237 10.27 9.98 9.12
CA LYS A 237 10.58 10.53 7.80
C LYS A 237 11.98 10.08 7.32
N LYS A 238 13.00 10.11 8.18
CA LYS A 238 14.34 9.58 7.83
C LYS A 238 14.31 8.11 7.44
N ASN A 239 13.50 7.29 8.11
CA ASN A 239 13.32 5.89 7.71
C ASN A 239 12.61 5.78 6.36
N ALA A 240 11.57 6.59 6.13
CA ALA A 240 10.87 6.63 4.85
C ALA A 240 11.79 7.09 3.70
N ASP A 241 12.69 8.05 3.93
CA ASP A 241 13.66 8.49 2.92
C ASP A 241 14.66 7.37 2.56
N ILE A 242 15.09 6.58 3.54
CA ILE A 242 15.92 5.41 3.29
C ILE A 242 15.16 4.37 2.47
N LEU A 243 13.89 4.13 2.81
CA LEU A 243 13.04 3.19 2.07
C LEU A 243 12.81 3.67 0.64
N GLN A 244 12.49 4.95 0.46
CA GLN A 244 12.31 5.58 -0.84
C GLN A 244 13.50 5.33 -1.77
N LYS A 245 14.70 5.63 -1.28
CA LYS A 245 15.93 5.42 -2.04
C LYS A 245 16.08 3.95 -2.46
N TRP A 246 15.94 3.03 -1.51
CA TRP A 246 16.08 1.61 -1.77
C TRP A 246 15.02 1.10 -2.76
N VAL A 247 13.76 1.50 -2.60
CA VAL A 247 12.67 1.11 -3.52
C VAL A 247 12.93 1.67 -4.92
N SER A 248 13.30 2.96 -5.04
CA SER A 248 13.58 3.58 -6.35
C SER A 248 14.73 2.92 -7.09
N GLU A 249 15.74 2.38 -6.37
CA GLU A 249 16.88 1.69 -6.97
C GLU A 249 16.58 0.23 -7.33
N ASN A 250 15.75 -0.47 -6.53
CA ASN A 250 15.52 -1.91 -6.70
C ASN A 250 14.25 -2.25 -7.49
N PHE A 251 13.38 -1.27 -7.70
CA PHE A 251 12.15 -1.39 -8.48
C PHE A 251 12.14 -0.40 -9.65
N GLU A 252 13.31 -0.11 -10.21
CA GLU A 252 13.44 0.78 -11.35
C GLU A 252 12.77 0.20 -12.59
N VAL A 253 12.11 1.06 -13.40
CA VAL A 253 11.30 0.67 -14.57
C VAL A 253 12.10 -0.19 -15.55
N GLU A 254 13.30 0.25 -15.93
CA GLU A 254 14.13 -0.48 -16.89
C GLU A 254 14.53 -1.87 -16.39
N SER A 255 14.94 -1.95 -15.12
CA SER A 255 15.33 -3.22 -14.49
C SER A 255 14.16 -4.19 -14.37
N ILE A 256 12.97 -3.70 -14.01
CA ILE A 256 11.75 -4.53 -13.91
C ILE A 256 11.29 -4.98 -15.29
N ASN A 257 11.31 -4.10 -16.29
CA ASN A 257 10.96 -4.44 -17.66
C ASN A 257 11.94 -5.46 -18.26
N LYS A 258 13.25 -5.28 -18.04
CA LYS A 258 14.25 -6.26 -18.46
C LYS A 258 13.97 -7.63 -17.81
N LYS A 259 13.70 -7.68 -16.52
CA LYS A 259 13.35 -8.91 -15.83
C LYS A 259 12.07 -9.55 -16.39
N PHE A 260 11.04 -8.76 -16.69
CA PHE A 260 9.81 -9.23 -17.31
C PHE A 260 10.07 -9.88 -18.67
N ILE A 261 10.86 -9.21 -19.52
CA ILE A 261 11.21 -9.71 -20.85
C ILE A 261 12.02 -11.02 -20.74
N SER A 262 13.05 -11.04 -19.88
CA SER A 262 13.89 -12.24 -19.70
C SER A 262 13.17 -13.42 -19.05
N SER A 263 12.04 -13.21 -18.39
CA SER A 263 11.21 -14.30 -17.86
C SER A 263 10.34 -14.97 -18.94
N ILE A 264 10.19 -14.34 -20.12
CA ILE A 264 9.36 -14.83 -21.23
C ILE A 264 10.24 -15.35 -22.37
N TYR A 265 11.36 -14.70 -22.60
CA TYR A 265 12.22 -14.95 -23.72
C TYR A 265 13.66 -15.21 -23.29
N ASP A 266 14.34 -16.15 -23.93
CA ASP A 266 15.77 -16.33 -23.77
C ASP A 266 16.50 -15.21 -24.52
N GLU A 267 17.39 -14.47 -23.85
CA GLU A 267 18.13 -13.32 -24.45
C GLU A 267 18.93 -13.72 -25.69
N GLU A 268 19.37 -14.99 -25.76
CA GLU A 268 20.11 -15.52 -26.93
C GLU A 268 19.21 -15.80 -28.16
N GLU A 269 17.93 -16.15 -27.95
CA GLU A 269 17.00 -16.50 -29.04
C GLU A 269 16.44 -15.31 -29.82
N LEU A 270 16.35 -14.12 -29.21
CA LEU A 270 15.60 -13.01 -29.80
C LEU A 270 16.44 -11.88 -30.38
N GLY A 271 17.74 -11.82 -30.10
CA GLY A 271 18.52 -10.63 -30.47
C GLY A 271 17.86 -9.33 -29.97
N ILE A 272 17.26 -9.35 -28.73
CA ILE A 272 16.48 -8.25 -28.15
C ILE A 272 17.28 -6.95 -28.18
N GLU A 273 18.59 -7.00 -27.98
CA GLU A 273 19.45 -5.82 -28.07
C GLU A 273 19.36 -5.18 -29.46
N ASN A 274 19.39 -6.01 -30.53
CA ASN A 274 19.25 -5.53 -31.91
C ASN A 274 17.85 -4.99 -32.21
N TRP A 275 16.82 -5.57 -31.60
CA TRP A 275 15.43 -5.11 -31.77
C TRP A 275 15.15 -3.80 -31.03
N LEU A 276 15.66 -3.63 -29.80
CA LEU A 276 15.58 -2.38 -29.06
C LEU A 276 16.36 -1.24 -29.72
N GLU A 277 17.55 -1.53 -30.31
CA GLU A 277 18.28 -0.56 -31.10
C GLU A 277 17.52 -0.17 -32.38
N ALA A 278 16.86 -1.12 -33.06
CA ALA A 278 16.04 -0.84 -34.23
C ALA A 278 14.84 0.07 -33.91
N LEU A 279 14.16 -0.12 -32.76
CA LEU A 279 13.07 0.73 -32.34
C LEU A 279 13.53 2.15 -31.98
N SER A 280 14.72 2.32 -31.41
CA SER A 280 15.27 3.63 -31.08
C SER A 280 15.66 4.48 -32.30
N VAL A 281 15.89 3.84 -33.44
CA VAL A 281 16.24 4.52 -34.71
C VAL A 281 14.97 5.03 -35.45
N GLU A 282 13.80 4.40 -35.24
CA GLU A 282 12.56 4.84 -35.89
C GLU A 282 11.93 6.09 -35.23
N GLU A 283 12.25 6.39 -33.95
CA GLU A 283 11.79 7.62 -33.30
C GLU A 283 12.53 8.90 -33.71
N HIS A 284 13.59 8.78 -34.52
CA HIS A 284 14.42 9.92 -34.95
C HIS A 284 14.42 10.12 -36.48
N ALA A 285 13.54 9.46 -37.22
CA ALA A 285 13.31 9.65 -38.64
C ALA A 285 11.93 10.28 -38.93
#